data_667de332db7c29cfc4440f2f138f3249
#
_entry.id   667de332db7c29cfc4440f2f138f3249
#
_cell.length_a   1.000
_cell.length_b   1.000
_cell.length_c   1.000
_cell.angle_alpha   90.00
_cell.angle_beta   90.00
_cell.angle_gamma   90.00
#
_symmetry.space_group_name_H-M   'P 1'
#
loop_
_entity.id
_entity.type
_entity.pdbx_description
1 polymer ?
#
loop_
_entity_poly.entity_id
_entity_poly.type
_entity_poly.pdbx_seq_one_letter_code
_entity_poly.pdbx_strand_id
1 'polypeptide(L)'
;MKRFTWRLQRVLDVKAKQEQIKTQELFVITDKLAQARSSLLAQQQILRDILESIVNEKPSERLGTQEFFLRNSATTDELIKKLKTNVCELEVKQKEKIAEVLRLRRFKEGLERLREQAQRKYIEAQEKLEQKQLDETATLSFTRERRSIEQETNLKQESDLSVSLQENQK
;
A
#
# COMPACT_ATOMS: atom_id res chain seq x y z
N MET A 1 -10.24 28.30 -1.82
CA MET A 1 -9.97 27.07 -1.01
C MET A 1 -8.50 26.71 -1.09
N LYS A 2 -7.82 26.51 0.05
CA LYS A 2 -6.41 26.05 0.09
C LYS A 2 -6.39 24.55 -0.21
N ARG A 3 -5.47 24.11 -1.07
CA ARG A 3 -5.34 22.70 -1.43
C ARG A 3 -4.69 21.91 -0.29
N PHE A 4 -5.21 20.72 0.04
CA PHE A 4 -4.61 19.84 1.04
C PHE A 4 -3.19 19.47 0.63
N THR A 5 -2.20 19.76 1.44
CA THR A 5 -0.80 19.38 1.26
C THR A 5 -0.33 18.64 2.50
N TRP A 6 0.10 17.39 2.31
CA TRP A 6 0.59 16.58 3.42
C TRP A 6 2.13 16.64 3.51
N ARG A 7 2.64 17.04 4.67
CA ARG A 7 4.09 17.24 4.88
C ARG A 7 4.92 15.97 4.66
N LEU A 8 4.36 14.79 4.96
CA LEU A 8 5.05 13.50 4.85
C LEU A 8 4.86 12.80 3.50
N GLN A 9 4.24 13.46 2.50
CA GLN A 9 4.00 12.87 1.18
C GLN A 9 5.29 12.35 0.55
N ARG A 10 6.37 13.13 0.60
CA ARG A 10 7.68 12.73 0.05
C ARG A 10 8.25 11.49 0.74
N VAL A 11 8.04 11.35 2.06
CA VAL A 11 8.48 10.17 2.81
C VAL A 11 7.70 8.93 2.37
N LEU A 12 6.39 9.06 2.18
CA LEU A 12 5.54 7.99 1.67
C LEU A 12 6.01 7.54 0.27
N ASP A 13 6.27 8.48 -0.64
CA ASP A 13 6.72 8.19 -2.00
C ASP A 13 8.08 7.48 -2.01
N VAL A 14 9.02 7.91 -1.17
CA VAL A 14 10.32 7.25 -1.02
C VAL A 14 10.15 5.83 -0.47
N LYS A 15 9.30 5.64 0.55
CA LYS A 15 9.05 4.30 1.12
C LYS A 15 8.35 3.37 0.14
N ALA A 16 7.42 3.87 -0.66
CA ALA A 16 6.79 3.11 -1.74
C ALA A 16 7.82 2.64 -2.79
N LYS A 17 8.75 3.50 -3.20
CA LYS A 17 9.84 3.11 -4.11
C LYS A 17 10.77 2.09 -3.48
N GLN A 18 11.12 2.24 -2.19
CA GLN A 18 11.95 1.27 -1.47
C GLN A 18 11.26 -0.10 -1.38
N GLU A 19 9.96 -0.14 -1.08
CA GLU A 19 9.17 -1.38 -1.08
C GLU A 19 9.21 -2.05 -2.46
N GLN A 20 9.03 -1.28 -3.53
CA GLN A 20 9.06 -1.79 -4.91
C GLN A 20 10.41 -2.42 -5.25
N ILE A 21 11.53 -1.74 -4.93
CA ILE A 21 12.89 -2.27 -5.15
C ILE A 21 13.10 -3.55 -4.37
N LYS A 22 12.72 -3.59 -3.08
CA LYS A 22 12.88 -4.79 -2.24
C LYS A 22 12.00 -5.95 -2.68
N THR A 23 10.83 -5.67 -3.22
CA THR A 23 9.96 -6.68 -3.83
C THR A 23 10.59 -7.27 -5.09
N GLN A 24 11.25 -6.46 -5.92
CA GLN A 24 11.99 -6.95 -7.08
C GLN A 24 13.20 -7.82 -6.67
N GLU A 25 13.97 -7.40 -5.63
CA GLU A 25 15.05 -8.22 -5.09
C GLU A 25 14.52 -9.58 -4.58
N LEU A 26 13.39 -9.60 -3.88
CA LEU A 26 12.74 -10.82 -3.42
C LEU A 26 12.34 -11.72 -4.58
N PHE A 27 11.77 -11.15 -5.65
CA PHE A 27 11.38 -11.91 -6.84
C PHE A 27 12.59 -12.62 -7.47
N VAL A 28 13.72 -11.90 -7.63
CA VAL A 28 14.97 -12.49 -8.18
C VAL A 28 15.50 -13.64 -7.32
N ILE A 29 15.43 -13.51 -5.98
CA ILE A 29 15.85 -14.59 -5.08
C ILE A 29 14.90 -15.78 -5.17
N THR A 30 13.61 -15.52 -5.26
CA THR A 30 12.59 -16.58 -5.38
C THR A 30 12.76 -17.37 -6.69
N ASP A 31 13.08 -16.67 -7.79
CA ASP A 31 13.36 -17.32 -9.08
C ASP A 31 14.63 -18.18 -9.00
N LYS A 32 15.72 -17.65 -8.44
CA LYS A 32 16.95 -18.44 -8.20
C LYS A 32 16.70 -19.67 -7.33
N LEU A 33 15.87 -19.54 -6.30
CA LEU A 33 15.49 -20.67 -5.45
C LEU A 33 14.69 -21.72 -6.22
N ALA A 34 13.75 -21.30 -7.07
CA ALA A 34 12.99 -22.21 -7.94
C ALA A 34 13.90 -22.96 -8.90
N GLN A 35 14.86 -22.27 -9.54
CA GLN A 35 15.85 -22.87 -10.42
C GLN A 35 16.75 -23.87 -9.66
N ALA A 36 17.25 -23.49 -8.47
CA ALA A 36 18.08 -24.38 -7.66
C ALA A 36 17.33 -25.64 -7.22
N ARG A 37 16.05 -25.52 -6.83
CA ARG A 37 15.18 -26.67 -6.49
C ARG A 37 14.91 -27.57 -7.71
N SER A 38 14.65 -26.97 -8.86
CA SER A 38 14.46 -27.72 -10.12
C SER A 38 15.71 -28.50 -10.49
N SER A 39 16.89 -27.88 -10.40
CA SER A 39 18.17 -28.54 -10.64
C SER A 39 18.42 -29.70 -9.66
N LEU A 40 18.10 -29.53 -8.39
CA LEU A 40 18.22 -30.57 -7.37
C LEU A 40 17.29 -31.75 -7.68
N LEU A 41 16.04 -31.48 -8.02
CA LEU A 41 15.06 -32.52 -8.38
C LEU A 41 15.48 -33.28 -9.64
N ALA A 42 15.98 -32.58 -10.66
CA ALA A 42 16.47 -33.20 -11.89
C ALA A 42 17.63 -34.15 -11.60
N GLN A 43 18.62 -33.75 -10.77
CA GLN A 43 19.71 -34.65 -10.39
C GLN A 43 19.25 -35.84 -9.58
N GLN A 44 18.30 -35.66 -8.68
CA GLN A 44 17.71 -36.78 -7.93
C GLN A 44 16.92 -37.74 -8.84
N GLN A 45 16.24 -37.21 -9.86
CA GLN A 45 15.51 -38.04 -10.80
C GLN A 45 16.46 -38.87 -11.66
N ILE A 46 17.51 -38.23 -12.21
CA ILE A 46 18.56 -38.96 -12.99
C ILE A 46 19.15 -40.10 -12.15
N LEU A 47 19.43 -39.84 -10.87
CA LEU A 47 19.96 -40.87 -9.98
C LEU A 47 18.98 -42.04 -9.79
N ARG A 48 17.67 -41.77 -9.64
CA ARG A 48 16.65 -42.82 -9.54
C ARG A 48 16.53 -43.63 -10.83
N ASP A 49 16.49 -42.93 -11.97
CA ASP A 49 16.37 -43.57 -13.28
C ASP A 49 17.54 -44.52 -13.56
N ILE A 50 18.76 -44.14 -13.17
CA ILE A 50 19.94 -45.00 -13.26
C ILE A 50 19.80 -46.25 -12.33
N LEU A 51 19.35 -46.05 -11.11
CA LEU A 51 19.14 -47.17 -10.16
C LEU A 51 18.05 -48.10 -10.63
N GLU A 52 16.96 -47.60 -11.20
CA GLU A 52 15.88 -48.40 -11.77
C GLU A 52 16.36 -49.18 -13.02
N SER A 53 17.17 -48.55 -13.89
CA SER A 53 17.74 -49.22 -15.04
C SER A 53 18.62 -50.39 -14.65
N ILE A 54 19.50 -50.22 -13.63
CA ILE A 54 20.36 -51.29 -13.09
C ILE A 54 19.54 -52.49 -12.60
N VAL A 55 18.39 -52.23 -11.96
CA VAL A 55 17.53 -53.31 -11.43
C VAL A 55 16.86 -54.10 -12.56
N ASN A 56 16.47 -53.41 -13.65
CA ASN A 56 15.69 -54.00 -14.75
C ASN A 56 16.56 -54.61 -15.85
N GLU A 57 17.90 -54.36 -15.85
CA GLU A 57 18.82 -54.92 -16.86
C GLU A 57 19.11 -56.43 -16.68
N LYS A 58 19.44 -57.09 -17.80
CA LYS A 58 19.85 -58.50 -17.78
C LYS A 58 21.20 -58.65 -17.03
N PRO A 59 21.44 -59.79 -16.37
CA PRO A 59 22.65 -59.99 -15.55
C PRO A 59 23.98 -59.80 -16.31
N SER A 60 24.03 -60.05 -17.63
CA SER A 60 25.22 -59.89 -18.46
C SER A 60 25.59 -58.41 -18.73
N GLU A 61 24.64 -57.51 -18.76
CA GLU A 61 24.83 -56.08 -19.05
C GLU A 61 24.93 -55.23 -17.78
N ARG A 62 24.33 -55.72 -16.68
CA ARG A 62 24.25 -55.07 -15.38
C ARG A 62 25.61 -54.70 -14.79
N LEU A 63 26.65 -55.50 -15.00
CA LEU A 63 27.99 -55.25 -14.47
C LEU A 63 28.60 -53.94 -14.96
N GLY A 64 28.47 -53.65 -16.27
CA GLY A 64 28.98 -52.41 -16.86
C GLY A 64 28.28 -51.16 -16.32
N THR A 65 26.96 -51.21 -16.23
CA THR A 65 26.15 -50.11 -15.70
C THR A 65 26.40 -49.88 -14.21
N GLN A 66 26.59 -50.95 -13.43
CA GLN A 66 26.98 -50.82 -12.01
C GLN A 66 28.37 -50.21 -11.83
N GLU A 67 29.35 -50.62 -12.64
CA GLU A 67 30.71 -50.04 -12.59
C GLU A 67 30.70 -48.54 -12.92
N PHE A 68 29.97 -48.14 -13.96
CA PHE A 68 29.79 -46.76 -14.35
C PHE A 68 29.11 -45.94 -13.22
N PHE A 69 28.04 -46.50 -12.62
CA PHE A 69 27.36 -45.86 -11.48
C PHE A 69 28.31 -45.67 -10.29
N LEU A 70 29.06 -46.70 -9.89
CA LEU A 70 30.00 -46.63 -8.77
C LEU A 70 31.11 -45.58 -8.98
N ARG A 71 31.63 -45.48 -10.21
CA ARG A 71 32.65 -44.46 -10.55
C ARG A 71 32.10 -43.03 -10.44
N ASN A 72 30.82 -42.81 -10.81
CA ASN A 72 30.23 -41.48 -10.82
C ASN A 72 29.41 -41.15 -9.55
N SER A 73 29.13 -42.12 -8.68
CA SER A 73 28.28 -41.94 -7.51
C SER A 73 28.84 -40.87 -6.55
N ALA A 74 30.16 -40.90 -6.28
CA ALA A 74 30.81 -39.95 -5.37
C ALA A 74 30.68 -38.50 -5.87
N THR A 75 30.87 -38.27 -7.17
CA THR A 75 30.76 -36.93 -7.79
C THR A 75 29.31 -36.45 -7.82
N THR A 76 28.36 -37.35 -8.08
CA THR A 76 26.92 -37.03 -8.07
C THR A 76 26.43 -36.72 -6.68
N ASP A 77 26.89 -37.44 -5.64
CA ASP A 77 26.56 -37.19 -4.25
C ASP A 77 27.10 -35.85 -3.77
N GLU A 78 28.34 -35.50 -4.14
CA GLU A 78 28.90 -34.18 -3.83
C GLU A 78 28.10 -33.05 -4.49
N LEU A 79 27.68 -33.24 -5.74
CA LEU A 79 26.88 -32.27 -6.48
C LEU A 79 25.49 -32.08 -5.82
N ILE A 80 24.84 -33.18 -5.44
CA ILE A 80 23.58 -33.13 -4.72
C ILE A 80 23.73 -32.43 -3.35
N LYS A 81 24.82 -32.68 -2.62
CA LYS A 81 25.11 -31.99 -1.36
C LYS A 81 25.29 -30.49 -1.58
N LYS A 82 26.06 -30.08 -2.59
CA LYS A 82 26.26 -28.67 -2.95
C LYS A 82 24.94 -28.01 -3.35
N LEU A 83 24.08 -28.67 -4.11
CA LEU A 83 22.77 -28.14 -4.48
C LEU A 83 21.85 -28.00 -3.26
N LYS A 84 21.85 -28.96 -2.34
CA LYS A 84 21.09 -28.87 -1.07
C LYS A 84 21.53 -27.71 -0.21
N THR A 85 22.85 -27.49 -0.05
CA THR A 85 23.37 -26.35 0.71
C THR A 85 22.99 -25.03 0.07
N ASN A 86 23.11 -24.91 -1.27
CA ASN A 86 22.69 -23.72 -2.01
C ASN A 86 21.18 -23.44 -1.85
N VAL A 87 20.32 -24.45 -1.92
CA VAL A 87 18.89 -24.29 -1.68
C VAL A 87 18.64 -23.76 -0.26
N CYS A 88 19.30 -24.33 0.75
CA CYS A 88 19.16 -23.90 2.14
C CYS A 88 19.60 -22.44 2.33
N GLU A 89 20.73 -22.03 1.73
CA GLU A 89 21.20 -20.65 1.80
C GLU A 89 20.21 -19.66 1.11
N LEU A 90 19.67 -20.06 -0.04
CA LEU A 90 18.68 -19.24 -0.75
C LEU A 90 17.37 -19.13 0.03
N GLU A 91 16.94 -20.18 0.73
CA GLU A 91 15.77 -20.14 1.60
C GLU A 91 15.95 -19.17 2.78
N VAL A 92 17.14 -19.16 3.42
CA VAL A 92 17.45 -18.19 4.47
C VAL A 92 17.41 -16.76 3.92
N LYS A 93 18.08 -16.52 2.80
CA LYS A 93 18.06 -15.19 2.13
C LYS A 93 16.65 -14.76 1.74
N GLN A 94 15.81 -15.68 1.27
CA GLN A 94 14.42 -15.40 0.93
C GLN A 94 13.64 -14.96 2.18
N LYS A 95 13.78 -15.67 3.31
CA LYS A 95 13.11 -15.32 4.58
C LYS A 95 13.52 -13.93 5.08
N GLU A 96 14.81 -13.60 4.99
CA GLU A 96 15.33 -12.28 5.35
C GLU A 96 14.72 -11.18 4.47
N LYS A 97 14.66 -11.39 3.15
CA LYS A 97 14.06 -10.43 2.23
C LYS A 97 12.56 -10.27 2.42
N ILE A 98 11.85 -11.34 2.71
CA ILE A 98 10.42 -11.25 3.09
C ILE A 98 10.25 -10.37 4.34
N ALA A 99 11.09 -10.55 5.36
CA ALA A 99 11.03 -9.73 6.57
C ALA A 99 11.32 -8.24 6.28
N GLU A 100 12.29 -7.93 5.40
CA GLU A 100 12.58 -6.56 4.95
C GLU A 100 11.37 -5.91 4.25
N VAL A 101 10.77 -6.62 3.29
CA VAL A 101 9.58 -6.15 2.54
C VAL A 101 8.41 -5.92 3.49
N LEU A 102 8.15 -6.85 4.41
CA LEU A 102 7.06 -6.71 5.39
C LEU A 102 7.25 -5.51 6.32
N ARG A 103 8.49 -5.22 6.75
CA ARG A 103 8.80 -4.02 7.56
C ARG A 103 8.50 -2.74 6.79
N LEU A 104 8.92 -2.65 5.54
CA LEU A 104 8.66 -1.49 4.69
C LEU A 104 7.17 -1.30 4.42
N ARG A 105 6.45 -2.40 4.14
CA ARG A 105 5.01 -2.40 3.90
C ARG A 105 4.23 -1.90 5.13
N ARG A 106 4.53 -2.43 6.32
CA ARG A 106 3.90 -1.97 7.58
C ARG A 106 4.16 -0.48 7.83
N PHE A 107 5.39 -0.01 7.56
CA PHE A 107 5.72 1.40 7.71
C PHE A 107 4.93 2.29 6.74
N LYS A 108 4.85 1.88 5.46
CA LYS A 108 4.06 2.56 4.43
C LYS A 108 2.58 2.63 4.81
N GLU A 109 1.98 1.49 5.22
CA GLU A 109 0.59 1.43 5.69
C GLU A 109 0.34 2.37 6.88
N GLY A 110 1.30 2.47 7.80
CA GLY A 110 1.23 3.44 8.90
C GLY A 110 1.19 4.89 8.42
N LEU A 111 2.02 5.24 7.43
CA LEU A 111 2.00 6.57 6.81
C LEU A 111 0.71 6.85 6.05
N GLU A 112 0.16 5.88 5.33
CA GLU A 112 -1.13 6.00 4.62
C GLU A 112 -2.27 6.27 5.60
N ARG A 113 -2.34 5.56 6.72
CA ARG A 113 -3.32 5.83 7.79
C ARG A 113 -3.19 7.24 8.38
N LEU A 114 -1.95 7.71 8.61
CA LEU A 114 -1.71 9.08 9.08
C LEU A 114 -2.15 10.13 8.05
N ARG A 115 -1.95 9.87 6.77
CA ARG A 115 -2.42 10.72 5.68
C ARG A 115 -3.94 10.81 5.65
N GLU A 116 -4.63 9.67 5.75
CA GLU A 116 -6.11 9.63 5.81
C GLU A 116 -6.65 10.40 7.02
N GLN A 117 -6.04 10.23 8.20
CA GLN A 117 -6.43 10.97 9.39
C GLN A 117 -6.23 12.49 9.21
N ALA A 118 -5.11 12.89 8.63
CA ALA A 118 -4.84 14.30 8.35
C ALA A 118 -5.83 14.87 7.32
N GLN A 119 -6.19 14.10 6.32
CA GLN A 119 -7.18 14.49 5.32
C GLN A 119 -8.58 14.64 5.92
N ARG A 120 -9.03 13.71 6.76
CA ARG A 120 -10.31 13.82 7.48
C ARG A 120 -10.37 15.08 8.35
N LYS A 121 -9.34 15.32 9.15
CA LYS A 121 -9.25 16.55 9.97
C LYS A 121 -9.28 17.82 9.12
N TYR A 122 -8.66 17.80 7.96
CA TYR A 122 -8.68 18.94 7.05
C TYR A 122 -10.10 19.19 6.51
N ILE A 123 -10.81 18.14 6.08
CA ILE A 123 -12.20 18.23 5.59
C ILE A 123 -13.11 18.79 6.70
N GLU A 124 -13.07 18.20 7.91
CA GLU A 124 -13.84 18.67 9.05
C GLU A 124 -13.58 20.15 9.39
N ALA A 125 -12.31 20.57 9.28
CA ALA A 125 -11.95 21.97 9.51
C ALA A 125 -12.51 22.90 8.42
N GLN A 126 -12.53 22.45 7.15
CA GLN A 126 -13.12 23.20 6.04
C GLN A 126 -14.64 23.33 6.20
N GLU A 127 -15.32 22.23 6.51
CA GLU A 127 -16.77 22.22 6.75
C GLU A 127 -17.17 23.18 7.88
N LYS A 128 -16.41 23.18 8.99
CA LYS A 128 -16.63 24.14 10.09
C LYS A 128 -16.42 25.61 9.68
N LEU A 129 -15.45 25.87 8.80
CA LEU A 129 -15.22 27.23 8.29
C LEU A 129 -16.35 27.64 7.33
N GLU A 130 -16.81 26.77 6.47
CA GLU A 130 -17.92 27.02 5.55
C GLU A 130 -19.23 27.27 6.35
N GLN A 131 -19.49 26.46 7.36
CA GLN A 131 -20.63 26.64 8.23
C GLN A 131 -20.60 28.03 8.92
N LYS A 132 -19.46 28.43 9.51
CA LYS A 132 -19.30 29.77 10.10
C LYS A 132 -19.57 30.89 9.10
N GLN A 133 -19.06 30.77 7.88
CA GLN A 133 -19.31 31.77 6.84
C GLN A 133 -20.80 31.84 6.45
N LEU A 134 -21.48 30.71 6.38
CA LEU A 134 -22.92 30.66 6.14
C LEU A 134 -23.71 31.31 7.29
N ASP A 135 -23.36 31.00 8.53
CA ASP A 135 -23.98 31.58 9.72
C ASP A 135 -23.78 33.11 9.78
N GLU A 136 -22.56 33.61 9.47
CA GLU A 136 -22.26 35.02 9.38
C GLU A 136 -23.09 35.73 8.29
N THR A 137 -23.15 35.11 7.10
CA THR A 137 -23.94 35.66 5.98
C THR A 137 -25.45 35.69 6.29
N ALA A 138 -25.97 34.62 6.90
CA ALA A 138 -27.36 34.55 7.34
C ALA A 138 -27.67 35.64 8.41
N THR A 139 -26.81 35.81 9.37
CA THR A 139 -26.94 36.85 10.44
C THR A 139 -26.93 38.25 9.83
N LEU A 140 -26.03 38.53 8.88
CA LEU A 140 -25.95 39.81 8.20
C LEU A 140 -27.20 40.07 7.32
N SER A 141 -27.71 39.09 6.62
CA SER A 141 -28.94 39.21 5.81
C SER A 141 -30.14 39.50 6.70
N PHE A 142 -30.30 38.77 7.81
CA PHE A 142 -31.37 38.96 8.79
C PHE A 142 -31.33 40.36 9.44
N THR A 143 -30.16 40.83 9.81
CA THR A 143 -30.01 42.19 10.39
C THR A 143 -30.29 43.28 9.38
N ARG A 144 -29.99 43.10 8.11
CA ARG A 144 -30.35 44.07 7.05
C ARG A 144 -31.85 44.10 6.81
N GLU A 145 -32.49 42.93 6.70
CA GLU A 145 -33.92 42.82 6.52
C GLU A 145 -34.70 43.45 7.67
N ARG A 146 -34.27 43.18 8.92
CA ARG A 146 -34.89 43.79 10.09
C ARG A 146 -34.75 45.33 10.09
N ARG A 147 -33.61 45.88 9.73
CA ARG A 147 -33.42 47.34 9.62
C ARG A 147 -34.29 47.94 8.51
N SER A 148 -34.48 47.30 7.37
CA SER A 148 -35.36 47.79 6.32
C SER A 148 -36.81 47.82 6.79
N ILE A 149 -37.29 46.82 7.52
CA ILE A 149 -38.66 46.78 8.07
C ILE A 149 -38.83 47.89 9.14
N GLU A 150 -37.85 48.07 10.01
CA GLU A 150 -37.90 49.15 11.02
C GLU A 150 -37.93 50.56 10.37
N GLN A 151 -37.21 50.76 9.27
CA GLN A 151 -37.25 52.01 8.51
C GLN A 151 -38.61 52.23 7.82
N GLU A 152 -39.19 51.22 7.22
CA GLU A 152 -40.51 51.31 6.58
C GLU A 152 -41.62 51.58 7.61
N THR A 153 -41.55 50.97 8.79
CA THR A 153 -42.53 51.22 9.89
C THR A 153 -42.44 52.62 10.42
N ASN A 154 -41.20 53.15 10.61
CA ASN A 154 -41.00 54.52 11.06
C ASN A 154 -41.50 55.57 10.05
N LEU A 155 -41.24 55.36 8.75
CA LEU A 155 -41.77 56.23 7.66
C LEU A 155 -43.30 56.24 7.58
N LYS A 156 -43.96 55.10 7.79
CA LYS A 156 -45.42 55.02 7.86
C LYS A 156 -45.98 55.74 9.06
N GLN A 157 -45.36 55.62 10.24
CA GLN A 157 -45.78 56.34 11.44
C GLN A 157 -45.62 57.86 11.28
N GLU A 158 -44.53 58.34 10.68
CA GLU A 158 -44.36 59.79 10.40
C GLU A 158 -45.37 60.30 9.39
N SER A 159 -45.73 59.51 8.35
CA SER A 159 -46.75 59.88 7.38
C SER A 159 -48.15 59.95 8.01
N ASP A 160 -48.50 59.01 8.90
CA ASP A 160 -49.79 59.01 9.58
C ASP A 160 -49.93 60.16 10.58
N LEU A 161 -48.84 60.53 11.29
CA LEU A 161 -48.79 61.68 12.15
C LEU A 161 -48.95 62.99 11.41
N SER A 162 -48.32 63.11 10.20
CA SER A 162 -48.45 64.32 9.39
C SER A 162 -49.85 64.51 8.81
N VAL A 163 -50.56 63.44 8.46
CA VAL A 163 -51.96 63.45 8.03
C VAL A 163 -52.91 63.86 9.16
N SER A 164 -52.72 63.30 10.37
CA SER A 164 -53.56 63.63 11.53
C SER A 164 -53.39 65.08 12.04
N LEU A 165 -52.22 65.69 11.84
CA LEU A 165 -51.98 67.11 12.16
C LEU A 165 -52.63 68.04 11.13
N GLN A 166 -52.81 67.66 9.91
CA GLN A 166 -53.50 68.46 8.87
C GLN A 166 -55.04 68.38 8.99
N GLU A 167 -55.58 67.31 9.54
CA GLU A 167 -57.02 67.23 9.79
C GLU A 167 -57.46 68.02 11.01
N ASN A 168 -56.61 68.28 11.99
CA ASN A 168 -56.93 69.10 13.18
C ASN A 168 -56.78 70.60 12.97
N GLN A 169 -56.40 71.10 11.79
CA GLN A 169 -56.29 72.46 11.46
C GLN A 169 -57.46 73.01 10.55
N LYS A 170 -58.47 72.22 10.32
CA LYS A 170 -59.67 72.63 9.64
C LYS A 170 -60.86 72.75 10.58
#